data_99013eafb11d1abfabce98979e2f54a7
#
_entry.id   99013eafb11d1abfabce98979e2f54a7
#
_cell.length_a   1.000
_cell.length_b   1.000
_cell.length_c   1.000
_cell.angle_alpha   90.00
_cell.angle_beta   90.00
_cell.angle_gamma   90.00
#
_symmetry.space_group_name_H-M   'P 1'
#
loop_
_entity.id
_entity.type
_entity.pdbx_description
1 polymer ?
#
loop_
_entity_poly.entity_id
_entity_poly.type
_entity_poly.pdbx_seq_one_letter_code
_entity_poly.pdbx_strand_id
1 'polypeptide(L)'
;MSINRVTITGNLTRDPDLRSTAGGMPVLGFGVAVNDRRKNQQTGEWEDYPNFIDCTMFGARAQSISRFLTKGSKVAIEGKLRWSQWERDGQKRSKIEVIVDEIEFMSARNDNTAPRNTMNAPMANTAPAAAPMAAPVVDASVYDTDIPF
;
A
#
# COMPACT_ATOMS: atom_id res chain seq x y z
N MET A 1 30.11 0.35 12.11
CA MET A 1 28.86 0.72 11.41
C MET A 1 27.83 -0.35 11.63
N SER A 2 26.58 0.04 11.86
CA SER A 2 25.47 -0.90 12.04
C SER A 2 24.46 -0.75 10.92
N ILE A 3 23.80 -1.84 10.58
CA ILE A 3 22.71 -1.85 9.62
C ILE A 3 21.45 -1.36 10.33
N ASN A 4 20.79 -0.35 9.77
CA ASN A 4 19.50 0.15 10.23
C ASN A 4 18.60 0.40 9.01
N ARG A 5 17.87 -0.64 8.63
CA ARG A 5 16.95 -0.65 7.50
C ARG A 5 15.66 -1.34 7.87
N VAL A 6 14.55 -0.77 7.43
CA VAL A 6 13.20 -1.30 7.61
C VAL A 6 12.48 -1.25 6.29
N THR A 7 11.90 -2.36 5.89
CA THR A 7 11.00 -2.45 4.74
C THR A 7 9.71 -3.10 5.21
N ILE A 8 8.60 -2.41 5.09
CA ILE A 8 7.29 -2.88 5.53
C ILE A 8 6.21 -2.55 4.51
N THR A 9 5.20 -3.38 4.47
CA THR A 9 3.96 -3.12 3.74
C THR A 9 2.78 -3.20 4.69
N GLY A 10 1.80 -2.35 4.51
CA GLY A 10 0.63 -2.35 5.35
C GLY A 10 -0.38 -1.27 4.98
N ASN A 11 -1.38 -1.12 5.80
CA ASN A 11 -2.45 -0.15 5.59
C ASN A 11 -2.39 0.95 6.64
N LEU A 12 -2.66 2.19 6.23
CA LEU A 12 -2.76 3.30 7.17
C LEU A 12 -3.90 3.08 8.16
N THR A 13 -3.60 3.25 9.44
CA THR A 13 -4.57 3.09 10.53
C THR A 13 -5.43 4.32 10.77
N ARG A 14 -4.94 5.47 10.33
CA ARG A 14 -5.58 6.78 10.47
C ARG A 14 -5.14 7.69 9.32
N ASP A 15 -5.85 8.79 9.15
CA ASP A 15 -5.40 9.84 8.24
C ASP A 15 -4.06 10.41 8.72
N PRO A 16 -3.13 10.71 7.80
CA PRO A 16 -1.83 11.26 8.17
C PRO A 16 -1.96 12.67 8.74
N ASP A 17 -1.07 12.97 9.67
CA ASP A 17 -0.99 14.27 10.33
C ASP A 17 0.21 15.05 9.79
N LEU A 18 -0.07 16.12 9.06
CA LEU A 18 0.96 17.00 8.51
C LEU A 18 1.20 18.17 9.46
N ARG A 19 2.42 18.29 9.92
CA ARG A 19 2.89 19.38 10.80
C ARG A 19 4.09 20.07 10.18
N SER A 20 4.47 21.20 10.79
CA SER A 20 5.72 21.89 10.47
C SER A 20 6.58 21.98 11.72
N THR A 21 7.88 21.82 11.55
CA THR A 21 8.84 22.10 12.63
C THR A 21 8.97 23.61 12.85
N ALA A 22 9.64 24.01 13.93
CA ALA A 22 9.94 25.42 14.20
C ALA A 22 10.72 26.12 13.07
N GLY A 23 11.52 25.34 12.30
CA GLY A 23 12.22 25.83 11.11
C GLY A 23 11.39 25.80 9.81
N GLY A 24 10.10 25.46 9.87
CA GLY A 24 9.22 25.40 8.71
C GLY A 24 9.32 24.15 7.87
N MET A 25 10.03 23.10 8.31
CA MET A 25 10.14 21.83 7.61
C MET A 25 8.84 21.02 7.76
N PRO A 26 8.22 20.56 6.68
CA PRO A 26 7.07 19.69 6.75
C PRO A 26 7.41 18.33 7.38
N VAL A 27 6.56 17.85 8.28
CA VAL A 27 6.66 16.54 8.93
C VAL A 27 5.33 15.84 8.83
N LEU A 28 5.32 14.66 8.25
CA LEU A 28 4.14 13.83 8.10
C LEU A 28 4.22 12.63 9.04
N GLY A 29 3.30 12.57 9.99
CA GLY A 29 3.15 11.43 10.91
C GLY A 29 1.97 10.56 10.53
N PHE A 30 2.16 9.25 10.49
CA PHE A 30 1.08 8.30 10.22
C PHE A 30 1.36 6.94 10.86
N GLY A 31 0.31 6.18 11.08
CA GLY A 31 0.41 4.81 11.60
C GLY A 31 0.12 3.81 10.50
N VAL A 32 0.86 2.70 10.50
CA VAL A 32 0.69 1.60 9.56
C VAL A 32 0.42 0.31 10.31
N ALA A 33 -0.63 -0.40 9.93
CA ALA A 33 -0.88 -1.76 10.38
C ALA A 33 -0.22 -2.75 9.41
N VAL A 34 0.77 -3.45 9.92
CA VAL A 34 1.44 -4.55 9.21
C VAL A 34 0.82 -5.85 9.70
N ASN A 35 0.04 -6.49 8.85
CA ASN A 35 -0.65 -7.71 9.21
C ASN A 35 0.29 -8.91 9.10
N ASP A 36 0.37 -9.62 10.19
CA ASP A 36 1.02 -10.92 10.29
C ASP A 36 -0.03 -11.99 10.57
N ARG A 37 0.29 -13.25 10.33
CA ARG A 37 -0.59 -14.37 10.64
C ARG A 37 0.09 -15.30 11.62
N ARG A 38 -0.61 -15.60 12.68
CA ARG A 38 -0.17 -16.54 13.71
C ARG A 38 -1.11 -17.71 13.82
N LYS A 39 -0.53 -18.90 13.98
CA LYS A 39 -1.30 -20.08 14.30
C LYS A 39 -1.59 -20.08 15.79
N ASN A 40 -2.88 -20.09 16.15
CA ASN A 40 -3.30 -20.29 17.52
C ASN A 40 -3.02 -21.72 17.93
N GLN A 41 -2.19 -21.89 18.95
CA GLN A 41 -1.79 -23.23 19.41
C GLN A 41 -2.91 -23.99 20.13
N GLN A 42 -3.91 -23.28 20.62
CA GLN A 42 -5.03 -23.89 21.32
C GLN A 42 -6.14 -24.34 20.38
N THR A 43 -6.45 -23.55 19.36
CA THR A 43 -7.52 -23.84 18.39
C THR A 43 -7.01 -24.46 17.09
N GLY A 44 -5.72 -24.29 16.77
CA GLY A 44 -5.12 -24.73 15.52
C GLY A 44 -5.45 -23.82 14.32
N GLU A 45 -6.21 -22.76 14.51
CA GLU A 45 -6.61 -21.82 13.49
C GLU A 45 -5.58 -20.72 13.26
N TRP A 46 -5.60 -20.14 12.06
CA TRP A 46 -4.76 -19.00 11.72
C TRP A 46 -5.50 -17.71 12.05
N GLU A 47 -4.89 -16.90 12.89
CA GLU A 47 -5.41 -15.61 13.31
C GLU A 47 -4.56 -14.48 12.74
N ASP A 48 -5.22 -13.38 12.35
CA ASP A 48 -4.53 -12.17 11.94
C ASP A 48 -3.99 -11.41 13.15
N TYR A 49 -2.71 -11.09 13.11
CA TYR A 49 -2.01 -10.37 14.15
C TYR A 49 -1.47 -9.06 13.61
N PRO A 50 -2.16 -7.94 13.81
CA PRO A 50 -1.70 -6.65 13.33
C PRO A 50 -0.57 -6.10 14.19
N ASN A 51 0.49 -5.64 13.55
CA ASN A 51 1.55 -4.85 14.18
C ASN A 51 1.35 -3.38 13.83
N PHE A 52 1.18 -2.53 14.83
CA PHE A 52 0.99 -1.10 14.63
C PHE A 52 2.32 -0.38 14.72
N ILE A 53 2.72 0.27 13.63
CA ILE A 53 4.02 0.91 13.50
C ILE A 53 3.82 2.40 13.21
N ASP A 54 4.41 3.24 14.02
CA ASP A 54 4.45 4.68 13.79
C ASP A 54 5.53 5.02 12.77
N CYS A 55 5.15 5.82 11.78
CA CYS A 55 6.01 6.27 10.70
C CYS A 55 6.03 7.79 10.65
N THR A 56 7.18 8.35 10.32
CA THR A 56 7.38 9.79 10.16
C THR A 56 8.19 10.07 8.90
N MET A 57 7.70 10.97 8.07
CA MET A 57 8.40 11.45 6.88
C MET A 57 8.68 12.94 6.99
N PHE A 58 9.87 13.35 6.60
CA PHE A 58 10.31 14.74 6.64
C PHE A 58 10.47 15.34 5.23
N GLY A 59 10.31 16.65 5.13
CA GLY A 59 10.63 17.44 3.96
C GLY A 59 9.49 17.69 3.00
N ALA A 60 9.76 18.32 1.88
CA ALA A 60 8.77 18.71 0.88
C ALA A 60 7.98 17.52 0.32
N ARG A 61 8.60 16.36 0.24
CA ARG A 61 7.96 15.12 -0.21
C ARG A 61 6.84 14.68 0.74
N ALA A 62 7.01 14.89 2.04
CA ALA A 62 5.98 14.63 3.05
C ALA A 62 4.71 15.45 2.78
N GLN A 63 4.88 16.71 2.44
CA GLN A 63 3.77 17.59 2.08
C GLN A 63 3.04 17.15 0.81
N SER A 64 3.78 16.75 -0.22
CA SER A 64 3.21 16.28 -1.47
C SER A 64 2.42 14.99 -1.30
N ILE A 65 2.96 14.05 -0.52
CA ILE A 65 2.37 12.73 -0.29
C ILE A 65 1.15 12.80 0.62
N SER A 66 1.10 13.73 1.56
CA SER A 66 -0.01 13.87 2.52
C SER A 66 -1.38 13.97 1.87
N ARG A 67 -1.44 14.52 0.66
CA ARG A 67 -2.70 14.68 -0.10
C ARG A 67 -3.25 13.36 -0.65
N PHE A 68 -2.40 12.38 -0.82
CA PHE A 68 -2.74 11.09 -1.45
C PHE A 68 -2.96 9.97 -0.42
N LEU A 69 -2.55 10.18 0.81
CA LEU A 69 -2.69 9.23 1.88
C LEU A 69 -3.96 9.46 2.68
N THR A 70 -4.73 8.41 2.88
CA THR A 70 -5.91 8.39 3.74
C THR A 70 -5.92 7.13 4.58
N LYS A 71 -6.73 7.11 5.63
CA LYS A 71 -6.96 5.89 6.41
C LYS A 71 -7.33 4.73 5.48
N GLY A 72 -6.66 3.59 5.66
CA GLY A 72 -6.89 2.40 4.85
C GLY A 72 -6.02 2.30 3.58
N SER A 73 -5.33 3.36 3.17
CA SER A 73 -4.40 3.31 2.04
C SER A 73 -3.34 2.24 2.27
N LYS A 74 -3.13 1.38 1.27
CA LYS A 74 -2.08 0.37 1.30
C LYS A 74 -0.78 0.95 0.74
N VAL A 75 0.29 0.80 1.49
CA VAL A 75 1.60 1.37 1.16
C VAL A 75 2.72 0.38 1.39
N ALA A 76 3.79 0.55 0.62
CA ALA A 76 5.10 -0.03 0.88
C ALA A 76 6.04 1.08 1.35
N ILE A 77 6.78 0.84 2.41
CA ILE A 77 7.64 1.81 3.06
C ILE A 77 9.03 1.23 3.22
N GLU A 78 10.03 2.00 2.86
CA GLU A 78 11.42 1.76 3.19
C GLU A 78 11.96 2.92 4.02
N GLY A 79 12.71 2.61 5.06
CA GLY A 79 13.28 3.60 5.95
C GLY A 79 14.22 3.02 6.98
N LYS A 80 14.34 3.71 8.09
CA LYS A 80 15.19 3.31 9.22
C LYS A 80 14.47 3.52 10.55
N LEU A 81 14.86 2.75 11.55
CA LEU A 81 14.37 2.94 12.91
C LEU A 81 15.04 4.15 13.57
N ARG A 82 14.25 4.89 14.29
CA ARG A 82 14.72 5.95 15.18
C ARG A 82 14.13 5.75 16.56
N TRP A 83 15.00 5.70 17.55
CA TRP A 83 14.61 5.75 18.95
C TRP A 83 14.68 7.19 19.43
N SER A 84 13.65 7.65 20.11
CA SER A 84 13.60 8.97 20.77
C SER A 84 13.15 8.82 22.22
N GLN A 85 13.68 9.68 23.06
CA GLN A 85 13.33 9.73 24.47
C GLN A 85 12.99 11.17 24.84
N TRP A 86 11.96 11.33 25.63
CA TRP A 86 11.57 12.62 26.20
C TRP A 86 11.07 12.43 27.62
N GLU A 87 11.06 13.52 28.36
CA GLU A 87 10.51 13.56 29.71
C GLU A 87 9.20 14.35 29.70
N ARG A 88 8.16 13.80 30.27
CA ARG A 88 6.88 14.44 30.45
C ARG A 88 6.34 14.11 31.84
N ASP A 89 5.94 15.15 32.57
CA ASP A 89 5.41 15.03 33.93
C ASP A 89 6.34 14.26 34.90
N GLY A 90 7.64 14.47 34.79
CA GLY A 90 8.67 13.78 35.59
C GLY A 90 8.91 12.33 35.19
N GLN A 91 8.26 11.82 34.15
CA GLN A 91 8.44 10.46 33.64
C GLN A 91 9.21 10.44 32.32
N LYS A 92 10.22 9.59 32.25
CA LYS A 92 10.94 9.31 31.01
C LYS A 92 10.08 8.41 30.11
N ARG A 93 9.85 8.86 28.89
CA ARG A 93 9.14 8.10 27.85
C ARG A 93 10.05 7.89 26.66
N SER A 94 9.90 6.76 26.00
CA SER A 94 10.64 6.46 24.78
C SER A 94 9.71 5.97 23.70
N LYS A 95 10.13 6.14 22.47
CA LYS A 95 9.39 5.72 21.28
C LYS A 95 10.37 5.24 20.22
N ILE A 96 10.00 4.17 19.55
CA ILE A 96 10.63 3.73 18.31
C ILE A 96 9.66 4.02 17.18
N GLU A 97 10.15 4.68 16.16
CA GLU A 97 9.39 4.98 14.94
C GLU A 97 10.22 4.70 13.69
N VAL A 98 9.54 4.53 12.57
CA VAL A 98 10.20 4.40 11.26
C VAL A 98 10.30 5.77 10.63
N ILE A 99 11.52 6.20 10.34
CA ILE A 99 11.77 7.38 9.51
C ILE A 99 11.74 6.91 8.05
N VAL A 100 10.75 7.40 7.33
CA VAL A 100 10.46 6.97 5.97
C VAL A 100 11.38 7.68 4.98
N ASP A 101 12.14 6.90 4.24
CA ASP A 101 12.96 7.39 3.12
C ASP A 101 12.19 7.29 1.80
N GLU A 102 11.52 6.16 1.57
CA GLU A 102 10.71 5.89 0.38
C GLU A 102 9.34 5.36 0.76
N ILE A 103 8.33 5.75 -0.01
CA ILE A 103 6.97 5.26 0.11
C ILE A 103 6.36 5.04 -1.27
N GLU A 104 5.72 3.91 -1.47
CA GLU A 104 4.97 3.58 -2.67
C GLU A 104 3.53 3.26 -2.33
N PHE A 105 2.63 3.70 -3.19
CA PHE A 105 1.20 3.43 -3.07
C PHE A 105 0.87 2.09 -3.73
N MET A 106 0.32 1.18 -2.97
CA MET A 106 -0.08 -0.15 -3.43
C MET A 106 -1.60 -0.29 -3.60
N SER A 107 -2.36 0.71 -3.21
CA SER A 107 -3.80 0.73 -3.44
C SER A 107 -4.05 0.89 -4.93
N ALA A 108 -4.73 -0.09 -5.54
CA ALA A 108 -5.27 0.09 -6.86
C ALA A 108 -6.15 1.35 -6.84
N ARG A 109 -5.89 2.29 -7.74
CA ARG A 109 -6.89 3.31 -8.05
C ARG A 109 -8.12 2.54 -8.52
N ASN A 110 -9.16 2.55 -7.72
CA ASN A 110 -10.48 2.25 -8.23
C ASN A 110 -10.88 3.43 -9.11
N ASP A 111 -10.35 3.45 -10.32
CA ASP A 111 -10.93 4.25 -11.40
C ASP A 111 -12.29 3.64 -11.78
N ASN A 112 -13.19 3.59 -10.79
CA ASN A 112 -14.60 3.32 -11.02
C ASN A 112 -15.30 4.58 -11.53
N THR A 113 -14.63 5.35 -12.36
CA THR A 113 -15.23 6.28 -13.29
C THR A 113 -15.16 5.69 -14.69
N ALA A 114 -15.68 4.47 -14.83
CA ALA A 114 -16.21 4.11 -16.12
C ALA A 114 -17.43 5.02 -16.35
N PRO A 115 -17.42 5.88 -17.36
CA PRO A 115 -18.65 6.56 -17.72
C PRO A 115 -19.66 5.48 -18.05
N ARG A 116 -20.70 5.38 -17.24
CA ARG A 116 -21.90 4.67 -17.65
C ARG A 116 -22.45 5.44 -18.83
N ASN A 117 -21.96 5.07 -20.00
CA ASN A 117 -22.57 5.47 -21.24
C ASN A 117 -23.87 4.68 -21.35
N THR A 118 -24.91 5.18 -20.73
CA THR A 118 -26.28 4.80 -21.05
C THR A 118 -26.59 5.40 -22.43
N MET A 119 -25.93 4.91 -23.45
CA MET A 119 -26.45 5.04 -24.78
C MET A 119 -27.51 3.99 -24.93
N ASN A 120 -28.72 4.46 -24.79
CA ASN A 120 -29.90 3.85 -25.32
C ASN A 120 -29.71 3.74 -26.85
N ALA A 121 -29.15 2.66 -27.32
CA ALA A 121 -29.06 2.38 -28.74
C ALA A 121 -30.43 1.85 -29.18
N PRO A 122 -31.09 2.47 -30.15
CA PRO A 122 -32.29 1.89 -30.72
C PRO A 122 -31.91 0.60 -31.42
N MET A 123 -32.70 -0.45 -31.21
CA MET A 123 -32.60 -1.70 -31.89
C MET A 123 -32.66 -1.48 -33.40
N ALA A 124 -31.56 -1.67 -34.07
CA ALA A 124 -31.55 -1.96 -35.47
C ALA A 124 -31.46 -3.48 -35.66
N ASN A 125 -32.58 -4.04 -35.97
CA ASN A 125 -32.75 -5.43 -36.30
C ASN A 125 -32.24 -5.65 -37.72
N THR A 126 -30.98 -6.12 -37.85
CA THR A 126 -30.53 -6.90 -39.01
C THR A 126 -29.22 -7.60 -38.64
N ALA A 127 -29.32 -8.82 -38.30
CA ALA A 127 -28.19 -9.72 -38.27
C ALA A 127 -28.08 -10.40 -39.64
N PRO A 128 -27.03 -10.18 -40.42
CA PRO A 128 -26.58 -11.18 -41.36
C PRO A 128 -25.77 -12.21 -40.57
N ALA A 129 -26.11 -13.45 -40.78
CA ALA A 129 -25.35 -14.56 -40.23
C ALA A 129 -23.91 -14.46 -40.65
N ALA A 130 -23.05 -14.13 -39.73
CA ALA A 130 -21.62 -14.28 -39.92
C ALA A 130 -21.27 -15.74 -39.75
N ALA A 131 -20.70 -16.35 -40.80
CA ALA A 131 -20.15 -17.68 -40.72
C ALA A 131 -19.13 -17.78 -39.57
N PRO A 132 -19.07 -18.89 -38.85
CA PRO A 132 -18.08 -19.05 -37.81
C PRO A 132 -16.70 -19.08 -38.46
N MET A 133 -15.91 -18.05 -38.23
CA MET A 133 -14.48 -18.12 -38.45
C MET A 133 -13.91 -19.06 -37.41
N ALA A 134 -13.37 -20.18 -37.89
CA ALA A 134 -12.60 -21.09 -37.05
C ALA A 134 -11.45 -20.26 -36.42
N ALA A 135 -11.44 -20.22 -35.09
CA ALA A 135 -10.33 -19.70 -34.38
C ALA A 135 -9.04 -20.45 -34.78
N PRO A 136 -7.90 -19.78 -35.02
CA PRO A 136 -6.69 -20.51 -35.26
C PRO A 136 -6.38 -21.36 -34.05
N VAL A 137 -6.25 -22.65 -34.27
CA VAL A 137 -5.78 -23.58 -33.24
C VAL A 137 -4.32 -23.20 -33.00
N VAL A 138 -4.06 -22.56 -31.87
CA VAL A 138 -2.71 -22.33 -31.42
C VAL A 138 -2.16 -23.68 -30.99
N ASP A 139 -1.22 -24.18 -31.76
CA ASP A 139 -0.56 -25.44 -31.46
C ASP A 139 0.13 -25.30 -30.09
N ALA A 140 -0.33 -26.11 -29.13
CA ALA A 140 0.19 -26.09 -27.76
C ALA A 140 1.65 -26.57 -27.66
N SER A 141 2.25 -26.99 -28.76
CA SER A 141 3.63 -27.48 -28.81
C SER A 141 4.70 -26.40 -28.77
N VAL A 142 4.31 -25.13 -28.83
CA VAL A 142 5.27 -24.01 -28.86
C VAL A 142 5.73 -23.59 -27.44
N TYR A 143 5.09 -24.11 -26.41
CA TYR A 143 5.42 -23.76 -25.03
C TYR A 143 6.29 -24.79 -24.27
N ASP A 144 6.74 -25.82 -24.99
CA ASP A 144 7.68 -26.78 -24.44
C ASP A 144 9.13 -26.40 -24.81
N THR A 145 9.48 -25.16 -24.52
CA THR A 145 10.87 -24.75 -24.56
C THR A 145 11.36 -24.70 -23.13
N ASP A 146 12.21 -25.67 -22.81
CA ASP A 146 13.02 -25.74 -21.62
C ASP A 146 13.45 -24.33 -21.17
N ILE A 147 12.94 -23.92 -20.02
CA ILE A 147 13.54 -22.82 -19.27
C ILE A 147 14.67 -23.44 -18.47
N PRO A 148 15.93 -23.22 -18.80
CA PRO A 148 17.03 -23.71 -17.97
C PRO A 148 17.06 -22.89 -16.68
N PHE A 149 16.87 -23.59 -15.60
CA PHE A 149 17.15 -23.03 -14.28
C PHE A 149 18.65 -23.10 -14.00
#